data_c1a39809f134eb6770977ec8d401ff76
#
_entry.id   c1a39809f134eb6770977ec8d401ff76
#
_cell.length_a   1.000
_cell.length_b   1.000
_cell.length_c   1.000
_cell.angle_alpha   90.00
_cell.angle_beta   90.00
_cell.angle_gamma   90.00
#
_symmetry.space_group_name_H-M   'P 1'
#
loop_
_entity.id
_entity.type
_entity.pdbx_description
1 polymer ?
#
loop_
_entity_poly.entity_id
_entity_poly.type
_entity_poly.pdbx_seq_one_letter_code
_entity_poly.pdbx_strand_id
1 'polypeptide(L)'
;SQYAPGMPAITYGLRGILACEVTLTGPNRDLHSGVFGGSIVNPVNALCTLVGKLIDDEGRIQIPGFYDDVKPLTDAERAEFAALPHDEEAYLADLGMSSAFGETGFSTLERRWARPTCDVNGIFGGYTGEGPKTIVPSTATAKITCRLVPDQDPHALTEALKKFFEDNLPPGITMNFDTAHGGNPSIADLESCLLYTSPSPRDSI
;
A
#
# COMPACT_ATOMS: atom_id res chain seq x y z
N SER A 1 9.01 -7.84 22.88
CA SER A 1 9.52 -8.06 21.52
C SER A 1 11.02 -7.78 21.43
N GLN A 2 11.65 -8.17 20.34
CA GLN A 2 13.06 -7.89 20.07
C GLN A 2 13.16 -7.28 18.67
N TYR A 3 14.03 -6.28 18.52
CA TYR A 3 14.40 -5.73 17.22
C TYR A 3 15.35 -6.67 16.47
N ALA A 4 16.37 -7.12 17.17
CA ALA A 4 17.36 -8.09 16.71
C ALA A 4 17.80 -9.00 17.86
N PRO A 5 18.52 -10.10 17.63
CA PRO A 5 19.06 -10.95 18.69
C PRO A 5 19.84 -10.13 19.72
N GLY A 6 19.44 -10.21 20.98
CA GLY A 6 20.04 -9.46 22.09
C GLY A 6 19.66 -7.98 22.17
N MET A 7 18.81 -7.47 21.29
CA MET A 7 18.29 -6.09 21.32
C MET A 7 16.79 -6.07 21.64
N PRO A 8 16.41 -5.87 22.89
CA PRO A 8 15.00 -5.75 23.26
C PRO A 8 14.39 -4.49 22.65
N ALA A 9 13.11 -4.57 22.29
CA ALA A 9 12.37 -3.44 21.74
C ALA A 9 10.95 -3.41 22.29
N ILE A 10 10.41 -2.22 22.43
CA ILE A 10 9.01 -1.96 22.75
C ILE A 10 8.34 -1.44 21.49
N THR A 11 7.31 -2.15 21.03
CA THR A 11 6.46 -1.67 19.95
C THR A 11 5.46 -0.69 20.53
N TYR A 12 5.59 0.58 20.21
CA TYR A 12 4.72 1.64 20.73
C TYR A 12 3.68 2.11 19.70
N GLY A 13 3.78 1.67 18.44
CA GLY A 13 2.82 2.01 17.40
C GLY A 13 2.53 0.83 16.48
N LEU A 14 1.32 0.79 15.96
CA LEU A 14 0.88 -0.16 14.94
C LEU A 14 0.31 0.63 13.76
N ARG A 15 0.76 0.30 12.56
CA ARG A 15 0.19 0.86 11.34
C ARG A 15 -1.23 0.34 11.13
N GLY A 16 -2.11 1.23 10.69
CA GLY A 16 -3.43 0.87 10.20
C GLY A 16 -3.38 0.15 8.85
N ILE A 17 -4.54 -0.25 8.38
CA ILE A 17 -4.71 -0.88 7.07
C ILE A 17 -6.05 -0.48 6.46
N LEU A 18 -6.06 -0.26 5.15
CA LEU A 18 -7.25 -0.41 4.32
C LEU A 18 -6.96 -1.46 3.24
N ALA A 19 -7.97 -2.21 2.85
CA ALA A 19 -7.88 -3.20 1.79
C ALA A 19 -9.13 -3.14 0.91
N CYS A 20 -8.94 -3.18 -0.40
CA CYS A 20 -10.03 -3.18 -1.36
C CYS A 20 -9.74 -4.07 -2.56
N GLU A 21 -10.81 -4.39 -3.26
CA GLU A 21 -10.78 -5.03 -4.57
C GLU A 21 -11.51 -4.14 -5.58
N VAL A 22 -10.86 -3.86 -6.69
CA VAL A 22 -11.37 -3.02 -7.78
C VAL A 22 -11.54 -3.88 -9.02
N THR A 23 -12.77 -4.05 -9.47
CA THR A 23 -13.08 -4.79 -10.70
C THR A 23 -13.62 -3.84 -11.76
N LEU A 24 -12.93 -3.76 -12.87
CA LEU A 24 -13.36 -3.03 -14.07
C LEU A 24 -14.06 -3.99 -15.02
N THR A 25 -15.22 -3.56 -15.53
CA THR A 25 -16.01 -4.28 -16.53
C THR A 25 -16.16 -3.43 -17.78
N GLY A 26 -15.82 -4.01 -18.91
CA GLY A 26 -15.94 -3.41 -20.25
C GLY A 26 -17.02 -4.11 -21.09
N PRO A 27 -16.66 -4.84 -22.16
CA PRO A 27 -17.63 -5.52 -23.00
C PRO A 27 -18.37 -6.64 -22.24
N ASN A 28 -19.55 -6.98 -22.68
CA ASN A 28 -20.39 -8.00 -22.03
C ASN A 28 -19.87 -9.45 -22.16
N ARG A 29 -18.79 -9.67 -22.88
CA ARG A 29 -18.07 -10.94 -23.07
C ARG A 29 -16.66 -10.66 -23.58
N ASP A 30 -15.81 -11.65 -23.51
CA ASP A 30 -14.49 -11.62 -24.14
C ASP A 30 -14.60 -11.51 -25.66
N LEU A 31 -13.81 -10.65 -26.28
CA LEU A 31 -13.87 -10.34 -27.70
C LEU A 31 -12.51 -10.60 -28.36
N HIS A 32 -12.54 -10.83 -29.68
CA HIS A 32 -11.32 -11.01 -30.47
C HIS A 32 -10.62 -9.67 -30.67
N SER A 33 -9.37 -9.54 -30.21
CA SER A 33 -8.63 -8.27 -30.27
C SER A 33 -8.29 -7.80 -31.68
N GLY A 34 -8.13 -8.74 -32.62
CA GLY A 34 -7.91 -8.40 -34.04
C GLY A 34 -9.12 -7.80 -34.75
N VAL A 35 -10.33 -7.96 -34.18
CA VAL A 35 -11.58 -7.42 -34.71
C VAL A 35 -12.02 -6.18 -33.95
N PHE A 36 -11.93 -6.18 -32.63
CA PHE A 36 -12.47 -5.15 -31.74
C PHE A 36 -11.39 -4.28 -31.11
N GLY A 37 -10.11 -4.67 -31.16
CA GLY A 37 -9.02 -3.88 -30.62
C GLY A 37 -8.94 -2.49 -31.26
N GLY A 38 -8.73 -1.46 -30.44
CA GLY A 38 -8.69 -0.05 -30.89
C GLY A 38 -10.07 0.60 -31.04
N SER A 39 -11.18 -0.17 -31.01
CA SER A 39 -12.54 0.40 -31.10
C SER A 39 -13.26 0.46 -29.74
N ILE A 40 -12.80 -0.32 -28.77
CA ILE A 40 -13.33 -0.38 -27.39
C ILE A 40 -12.19 -0.34 -26.38
N VAL A 41 -12.49 0.09 -25.19
CA VAL A 41 -11.51 0.08 -24.08
C VAL A 41 -11.29 -1.37 -23.61
N ASN A 42 -10.02 -1.75 -23.47
CA ASN A 42 -9.62 -3.01 -22.85
C ASN A 42 -9.54 -2.81 -21.33
N PRO A 43 -10.33 -3.53 -20.51
CA PRO A 43 -10.33 -3.39 -19.05
C PRO A 43 -8.96 -3.62 -18.40
N VAL A 44 -8.15 -4.54 -18.93
CA VAL A 44 -6.80 -4.78 -18.40
C VAL A 44 -5.90 -3.56 -18.64
N ASN A 45 -5.92 -2.99 -19.86
CA ASN A 45 -5.14 -1.79 -20.16
C ASN A 45 -5.59 -0.60 -19.30
N ALA A 46 -6.91 -0.43 -19.13
CA ALA A 46 -7.47 0.61 -18.28
C ALA A 46 -7.03 0.43 -16.82
N LEU A 47 -7.13 -0.78 -16.28
CA LEU A 47 -6.73 -1.08 -14.93
C LEU A 47 -5.23 -0.83 -14.70
N CYS A 48 -4.36 -1.29 -15.60
CA CYS A 48 -2.92 -1.05 -15.51
C CYS A 48 -2.59 0.45 -15.53
N THR A 49 -3.29 1.24 -16.34
CA THR A 49 -3.13 2.69 -16.40
C THR A 49 -3.56 3.36 -15.09
N LEU A 50 -4.68 2.93 -14.51
CA LEU A 50 -5.19 3.47 -13.25
C LEU A 50 -4.27 3.12 -12.07
N VAL A 51 -3.87 1.87 -11.98
CA VAL A 51 -2.94 1.39 -10.94
C VAL A 51 -1.58 2.08 -11.06
N GLY A 52 -1.07 2.28 -12.28
CA GLY A 52 0.17 2.99 -12.52
C GLY A 52 0.16 4.48 -12.09
N LYS A 53 -1.03 5.06 -11.87
CA LYS A 53 -1.16 6.43 -11.36
C LYS A 53 -1.21 6.52 -9.82
N LEU A 54 -1.28 5.38 -9.10
CA LEU A 54 -1.40 5.39 -7.65
C LEU A 54 -0.13 5.89 -6.95
N ILE A 55 1.03 5.67 -7.57
CA ILE A 55 2.33 6.04 -7.01
C ILE A 55 3.15 6.71 -8.12
N ASP A 56 3.80 7.81 -7.80
CA ASP A 56 4.71 8.50 -8.73
C ASP A 56 6.15 7.94 -8.70
N ASP A 57 7.01 8.52 -9.53
CA ASP A 57 8.42 8.13 -9.65
C ASP A 57 9.23 8.40 -8.37
N GLU A 58 8.73 9.24 -7.47
CA GLU A 58 9.34 9.54 -6.16
C GLU A 58 8.82 8.62 -5.04
N GLY A 59 7.96 7.65 -5.39
CA GLY A 59 7.36 6.71 -4.44
C GLY A 59 6.23 7.31 -3.61
N ARG A 60 5.69 8.47 -4.03
CA ARG A 60 4.63 9.18 -3.32
C ARG A 60 3.25 8.75 -3.82
N ILE A 61 2.33 8.45 -2.89
CA ILE A 61 0.96 8.04 -3.20
C ILE A 61 0.17 9.23 -3.74
N GLN A 62 -0.52 9.04 -4.86
CA GLN A 62 -1.20 10.10 -5.61
C GLN A 62 -2.71 10.15 -5.36
N ILE A 63 -3.22 9.46 -4.36
CA ILE A 63 -4.62 9.54 -3.93
C ILE A 63 -4.85 10.91 -3.28
N PRO A 64 -5.80 11.73 -3.75
CA PRO A 64 -6.08 13.04 -3.15
C PRO A 64 -6.40 12.95 -1.65
N GLY A 65 -5.80 13.82 -0.84
CA GLY A 65 -5.99 13.85 0.60
C GLY A 65 -5.24 12.76 1.39
N PHE A 66 -4.51 11.88 0.71
CA PHE A 66 -3.87 10.73 1.37
C PHE A 66 -2.86 11.13 2.46
N TYR A 67 -2.22 12.27 2.31
CA TYR A 67 -1.19 12.76 3.23
C TYR A 67 -1.67 13.86 4.18
N ASP A 68 -2.95 14.28 4.12
CA ASP A 68 -3.42 15.45 4.87
C ASP A 68 -3.23 15.29 6.39
N ASP A 69 -3.44 14.09 6.92
CA ASP A 69 -3.29 13.75 8.33
C ASP A 69 -1.92 13.11 8.67
N VAL A 70 -1.02 12.98 7.70
CA VAL A 70 0.30 12.39 7.92
C VAL A 70 1.24 13.40 8.56
N LYS A 71 1.56 13.19 9.84
CA LYS A 71 2.52 14.05 10.55
C LYS A 71 3.94 13.89 9.98
N PRO A 72 4.68 14.99 9.83
CA PRO A 72 6.10 14.91 9.52
C PRO A 72 6.86 14.27 10.68
N LEU A 73 7.88 13.46 10.35
CA LEU A 73 8.80 12.97 11.36
C LEU A 73 9.60 14.16 11.94
N THR A 74 9.73 14.17 13.25
CA THR A 74 10.61 15.12 13.95
C THR A 74 12.07 14.73 13.77
N ASP A 75 12.98 15.69 13.98
CA ASP A 75 14.43 15.41 13.93
C ASP A 75 14.85 14.40 14.99
N ALA A 76 14.18 14.37 16.14
CA ALA A 76 14.42 13.38 17.19
C ALA A 76 14.04 11.97 16.74
N GLU A 77 12.84 11.79 16.16
CA GLU A 77 12.41 10.49 15.62
C GLU A 77 13.34 10.00 14.50
N ARG A 78 13.76 10.89 13.60
CA ARG A 78 14.74 10.55 12.56
C ARG A 78 16.08 10.11 13.14
N ALA A 79 16.55 10.79 14.18
CA ALA A 79 17.79 10.43 14.87
C ALA A 79 17.66 9.07 15.55
N GLU A 80 16.52 8.73 16.15
CA GLU A 80 16.25 7.42 16.74
C GLU A 80 16.25 6.30 15.68
N PHE A 81 15.59 6.50 14.53
CA PHE A 81 15.65 5.54 13.42
C PHE A 81 17.09 5.36 12.90
N ALA A 82 17.84 6.44 12.77
CA ALA A 82 19.22 6.39 12.29
C ALA A 82 20.18 5.71 13.28
N ALA A 83 19.85 5.73 14.58
CA ALA A 83 20.65 5.07 15.62
C ALA A 83 20.45 3.54 15.67
N LEU A 84 19.39 3.02 15.03
CA LEU A 84 19.15 1.58 14.99
C LEU A 84 20.18 0.89 14.07
N PRO A 85 20.69 -0.27 14.48
CA PRO A 85 21.63 -1.04 13.64
C PRO A 85 20.83 -1.65 12.47
N HIS A 86 20.84 -0.95 11.35
CA HIS A 86 20.25 -1.38 10.09
C HIS A 86 21.30 -1.36 9.00
N ASP A 87 21.64 -2.53 8.50
CA ASP A 87 22.49 -2.71 7.33
C ASP A 87 21.58 -2.87 6.11
N GLU A 88 21.44 -1.80 5.32
CA GLU A 88 20.58 -1.79 4.14
C GLU A 88 21.10 -2.72 3.04
N GLU A 89 22.40 -2.82 2.88
CA GLU A 89 23.01 -3.72 1.88
C GLU A 89 22.74 -5.18 2.22
N ALA A 90 22.95 -5.58 3.47
CA ALA A 90 22.63 -6.93 3.94
C ALA A 90 21.13 -7.22 3.87
N TYR A 91 20.28 -6.23 4.21
CA TYR A 91 18.81 -6.35 4.09
C TYR A 91 18.39 -6.58 2.64
N LEU A 92 18.89 -5.81 1.69
CA LEU A 92 18.57 -5.96 0.28
C LEU A 92 19.10 -7.28 -0.29
N ALA A 93 20.31 -7.68 0.10
CA ALA A 93 20.90 -8.94 -0.33
C ALA A 93 20.09 -10.16 0.15
N ASP A 94 19.58 -10.14 1.39
CA ASP A 94 18.71 -11.19 1.94
C ASP A 94 17.41 -11.32 1.13
N LEU A 95 16.89 -10.20 0.61
CA LEU A 95 15.69 -10.16 -0.23
C LEU A 95 15.98 -10.41 -1.72
N GLY A 96 17.24 -10.55 -2.13
CA GLY A 96 17.64 -10.69 -3.54
C GLY A 96 17.39 -9.42 -4.36
N MET A 97 17.37 -8.24 -3.71
CA MET A 97 17.14 -6.94 -4.35
C MET A 97 18.43 -6.16 -4.52
N SER A 98 18.53 -5.37 -5.59
CA SER A 98 19.70 -4.52 -5.86
C SER A 98 19.53 -3.07 -5.40
N SER A 99 18.29 -2.65 -5.08
CA SER A 99 18.00 -1.29 -4.62
C SER A 99 16.72 -1.27 -3.79
N ALA A 100 16.67 -0.36 -2.82
CA ALA A 100 15.45 -0.03 -2.10
C ALA A 100 14.55 0.87 -2.97
N PHE A 101 13.24 0.77 -2.73
CA PHE A 101 12.22 1.64 -3.32
C PHE A 101 11.34 2.24 -2.22
N GLY A 102 10.70 3.36 -2.50
CA GLY A 102 9.72 4.02 -1.65
C GLY A 102 9.88 5.52 -1.64
N GLU A 103 9.13 6.21 -0.79
CA GLU A 103 9.03 7.67 -0.76
C GLU A 103 10.39 8.33 -0.60
N THR A 104 10.73 9.23 -1.54
CA THR A 104 12.00 9.96 -1.56
C THR A 104 12.18 10.81 -0.30
N GLY A 105 13.40 10.88 0.22
CA GLY A 105 13.74 11.65 1.42
C GLY A 105 13.56 10.90 2.73
N PHE A 106 13.19 9.61 2.69
CA PHE A 106 13.06 8.76 3.87
C PHE A 106 13.97 7.53 3.77
N SER A 107 14.52 7.11 4.91
CA SER A 107 15.29 5.86 5.02
C SER A 107 14.39 4.63 4.91
N THR A 108 14.96 3.45 4.70
CA THR A 108 14.21 2.19 4.63
C THR A 108 13.41 1.90 5.92
N LEU A 109 13.97 2.20 7.09
CA LEU A 109 13.24 2.03 8.35
C LEU A 109 12.08 3.02 8.48
N GLU A 110 12.29 4.30 8.14
CA GLU A 110 11.23 5.31 8.14
C GLU A 110 10.09 4.92 7.19
N ARG A 111 10.40 4.48 5.97
CA ARG A 111 9.40 4.01 4.98
C ARG A 111 8.59 2.83 5.52
N ARG A 112 9.24 1.89 6.20
CA ARG A 112 8.58 0.67 6.72
C ARG A 112 7.71 0.92 7.94
N TRP A 113 8.04 1.90 8.78
CA TRP A 113 7.41 2.07 10.08
C TRP A 113 6.65 3.38 10.25
N ALA A 114 7.11 4.45 9.64
CA ALA A 114 6.61 5.80 9.87
C ALA A 114 5.97 6.45 8.62
N ARG A 115 6.04 5.78 7.45
CA ARG A 115 5.40 6.30 6.24
C ARG A 115 4.26 5.37 5.80
N PRO A 116 3.19 5.94 5.22
CA PRO A 116 2.13 5.11 4.64
C PRO A 116 2.62 4.44 3.36
N THR A 117 1.99 3.32 2.99
CA THR A 117 2.28 2.61 1.74
C THR A 117 0.99 2.27 1.00
N CYS A 118 1.09 2.07 -0.31
CA CYS A 118 0.02 1.58 -1.16
C CYS A 118 0.59 0.48 -2.05
N ASP A 119 0.10 -0.75 -1.88
CA ASP A 119 0.63 -1.93 -2.55
C ASP A 119 -0.46 -2.65 -3.33
N VAL A 120 -0.15 -3.01 -4.58
CA VAL A 120 -0.99 -3.89 -5.40
C VAL A 120 -0.62 -5.33 -5.08
N ASN A 121 -1.49 -6.02 -4.36
CA ASN A 121 -1.25 -7.39 -3.88
C ASN A 121 -1.61 -8.46 -4.91
N GLY A 122 -2.44 -8.09 -5.88
CA GLY A 122 -2.85 -8.97 -6.97
C GLY A 122 -3.45 -8.18 -8.11
N ILE A 123 -3.18 -8.61 -9.33
CA ILE A 123 -3.81 -8.08 -10.53
C ILE A 123 -4.07 -9.25 -11.47
N PHE A 124 -5.28 -9.34 -11.99
CA PHE A 124 -5.67 -10.42 -12.88
C PHE A 124 -6.77 -9.98 -13.85
N GLY A 125 -6.79 -10.64 -14.99
CA GLY A 125 -7.75 -10.42 -16.08
C GLY A 125 -7.16 -10.92 -17.39
N GLY A 126 -8.01 -11.12 -18.37
CA GLY A 126 -7.59 -11.66 -19.65
C GLY A 126 -7.26 -13.14 -19.62
N TYR A 127 -6.48 -13.59 -20.59
CA TYR A 127 -6.12 -15.00 -20.75
C TYR A 127 -4.88 -15.33 -19.91
N THR A 128 -4.98 -16.38 -19.12
CA THR A 128 -3.91 -16.85 -18.20
C THR A 128 -3.44 -18.27 -18.54
N GLY A 129 -3.94 -18.87 -19.63
CA GLY A 129 -3.49 -20.18 -20.08
C GLY A 129 -2.17 -20.13 -20.86
N GLU A 130 -1.72 -21.28 -21.35
CA GLU A 130 -0.47 -21.41 -22.11
C GLU A 130 -0.59 -20.72 -23.48
N GLY A 131 0.46 -20.02 -23.88
CA GLY A 131 0.59 -19.35 -25.18
C GLY A 131 -0.21 -18.06 -25.32
N PRO A 132 -0.03 -17.32 -26.42
CA PRO A 132 -0.75 -16.08 -26.69
C PRO A 132 -2.20 -16.33 -27.10
N LYS A 133 -3.12 -15.46 -26.68
CA LYS A 133 -4.51 -15.44 -27.15
C LYS A 133 -4.91 -14.01 -27.50
N THR A 134 -5.49 -13.85 -28.69
CA THR A 134 -5.95 -12.57 -29.21
C THR A 134 -7.29 -12.16 -28.60
N ILE A 135 -7.27 -11.65 -27.37
CA ILE A 135 -8.46 -11.35 -26.56
C ILE A 135 -8.48 -9.90 -26.08
N VAL A 136 -9.65 -9.28 -26.09
CA VAL A 136 -10.02 -8.15 -25.24
C VAL A 136 -10.92 -8.72 -24.16
N PRO A 137 -10.48 -8.83 -22.91
CA PRO A 137 -11.27 -9.42 -21.84
C PRO A 137 -12.46 -8.55 -21.45
N SER A 138 -13.49 -9.19 -20.89
CA SER A 138 -14.67 -8.49 -20.36
C SER A 138 -14.41 -7.81 -19.02
N THR A 139 -13.49 -8.33 -18.23
CA THR A 139 -13.19 -7.81 -16.87
C THR A 139 -11.70 -7.80 -16.57
N ALA A 140 -11.31 -6.96 -15.61
CA ALA A 140 -9.99 -6.96 -14.98
C ALA A 140 -10.11 -6.54 -13.51
N THR A 141 -9.35 -7.16 -12.62
CA THR A 141 -9.44 -6.95 -11.17
C THR A 141 -8.07 -6.67 -10.56
N ALA A 142 -7.99 -5.72 -9.63
CA ALA A 142 -6.84 -5.47 -8.77
C ALA A 142 -7.23 -5.57 -7.29
N LYS A 143 -6.32 -6.12 -6.49
CA LYS A 143 -6.38 -6.13 -5.02
C LYS A 143 -5.33 -5.18 -4.49
N ILE A 144 -5.74 -4.26 -3.64
CA ILE A 144 -4.89 -3.17 -3.16
C ILE A 144 -4.98 -3.10 -1.65
N THR A 145 -3.83 -2.92 -1.01
CA THR A 145 -3.77 -2.60 0.41
C THR A 145 -2.93 -1.34 0.63
N CYS A 146 -3.38 -0.47 1.54
CA CYS A 146 -2.56 0.62 2.03
C CYS A 146 -2.26 0.40 3.51
N ARG A 147 -1.02 0.61 3.91
CA ARG A 147 -0.66 0.71 5.32
C ARG A 147 -0.71 2.17 5.73
N LEU A 148 -1.41 2.42 6.84
CA LEU A 148 -1.69 3.76 7.32
C LEU A 148 -0.85 4.08 8.54
N VAL A 149 -0.49 5.35 8.69
CA VAL A 149 0.23 5.85 9.87
C VAL A 149 -0.74 6.53 10.83
N PRO A 150 -0.32 6.83 12.07
CA PRO A 150 -1.19 7.49 13.05
C PRO A 150 -1.93 8.71 12.48
N ASP A 151 -3.15 8.92 12.97
CA ASP A 151 -4.10 9.97 12.59
C ASP A 151 -4.79 9.78 11.22
N GLN A 152 -4.34 8.89 10.35
CA GLN A 152 -5.06 8.57 9.13
C GLN A 152 -6.33 7.75 9.41
N ASP A 153 -7.44 8.17 8.81
CA ASP A 153 -8.73 7.46 8.88
C ASP A 153 -8.87 6.46 7.72
N PRO A 154 -8.90 5.14 7.99
CA PRO A 154 -9.07 4.12 6.94
C PRO A 154 -10.34 4.29 6.14
N HIS A 155 -11.44 4.74 6.76
CA HIS A 155 -12.71 4.91 6.08
C HIS A 155 -12.66 6.08 5.08
N ALA A 156 -12.20 7.24 5.54
CA ALA A 156 -12.05 8.42 4.68
C ALA A 156 -11.11 8.14 3.50
N LEU A 157 -10.01 7.44 3.73
CA LEU A 157 -9.05 7.09 2.68
C LEU A 157 -9.56 6.01 1.74
N THR A 158 -10.42 5.12 2.20
CA THR A 158 -11.12 4.16 1.32
C THR A 158 -12.02 4.89 0.33
N GLU A 159 -12.80 5.87 0.80
CA GLU A 159 -13.64 6.69 -0.07
C GLU A 159 -12.80 7.55 -1.04
N ALA A 160 -11.68 8.10 -0.57
CA ALA A 160 -10.75 8.84 -1.44
C ALA A 160 -10.14 7.96 -2.53
N LEU A 161 -9.74 6.72 -2.21
CA LEU A 161 -9.24 5.76 -3.17
C LEU A 161 -10.31 5.35 -4.19
N LYS A 162 -11.54 5.09 -3.73
CA LYS A 162 -12.68 4.80 -4.61
C LYS A 162 -12.92 5.96 -5.58
N LYS A 163 -12.97 7.18 -5.06
CA LYS A 163 -13.14 8.38 -5.87
C LYS A 163 -11.99 8.59 -6.86
N PHE A 164 -10.76 8.30 -6.47
CA PHE A 164 -9.62 8.35 -7.38
C PHE A 164 -9.83 7.45 -8.60
N PHE A 165 -10.32 6.22 -8.42
CA PHE A 165 -10.65 5.34 -9.52
C PHE A 165 -11.82 5.89 -10.34
N GLU A 166 -12.92 6.32 -9.72
CA GLU A 166 -14.11 6.86 -10.39
C GLU A 166 -13.76 8.06 -11.29
N ASP A 167 -12.97 9.01 -10.77
CA ASP A 167 -12.58 10.24 -11.48
C ASP A 167 -11.65 9.96 -12.70
N ASN A 168 -10.99 8.81 -12.71
CA ASN A 168 -10.04 8.44 -13.78
C ASN A 168 -10.55 7.31 -14.68
N LEU A 169 -11.78 6.81 -14.50
CA LEU A 169 -12.35 5.77 -15.34
C LEU A 169 -12.48 6.26 -16.80
N PRO A 170 -11.99 5.47 -17.77
CA PRO A 170 -12.25 5.79 -19.17
C PRO A 170 -13.71 5.54 -19.56
N PRO A 171 -14.25 6.26 -20.55
CA PRO A 171 -15.60 6.02 -21.05
C PRO A 171 -15.81 4.56 -21.49
N GLY A 172 -16.98 4.00 -21.18
CA GLY A 172 -17.35 2.62 -21.56
C GLY A 172 -16.86 1.53 -20.60
N ILE A 173 -16.20 1.92 -19.50
CA ILE A 173 -15.86 1.01 -18.39
C ILE A 173 -16.76 1.31 -17.20
N THR A 174 -17.23 0.26 -16.54
CA THR A 174 -17.88 0.34 -15.22
C THR A 174 -16.96 -0.25 -14.16
N MET A 175 -17.15 0.16 -12.92
CA MET A 175 -16.34 -0.28 -11.78
C MET A 175 -17.22 -0.86 -10.68
N ASN A 176 -16.80 -1.99 -10.14
CA ASN A 176 -17.19 -2.45 -8.81
C ASN A 176 -16.01 -2.23 -7.86
N PHE A 177 -16.29 -1.67 -6.68
CA PHE A 177 -15.29 -1.39 -5.65
C PHE A 177 -15.74 -2.02 -4.34
N ASP A 178 -15.07 -3.10 -3.95
CA ASP A 178 -15.36 -3.83 -2.73
C ASP A 178 -14.32 -3.53 -1.65
N THR A 179 -14.78 -3.12 -0.48
CA THR A 179 -13.94 -2.92 0.70
C THR A 179 -13.84 -4.23 1.49
N ALA A 180 -12.64 -4.73 1.70
CA ALA A 180 -12.46 -5.98 2.42
C ALA A 180 -12.26 -5.76 3.93
N HIS A 181 -11.32 -4.91 4.32
CA HIS A 181 -10.92 -4.70 5.71
C HIS A 181 -10.41 -3.28 5.91
N GLY A 182 -10.73 -2.69 7.07
CA GLY A 182 -10.14 -1.48 7.59
C GLY A 182 -9.70 -1.67 9.04
N GLY A 183 -8.59 -1.08 9.42
CA GLY A 183 -8.12 -1.07 10.80
C GLY A 183 -7.39 0.22 11.10
N ASN A 184 -7.78 0.89 12.18
CA ASN A 184 -7.16 2.15 12.56
C ASN A 184 -5.69 1.92 12.96
N PRO A 185 -4.78 2.84 12.59
CA PRO A 185 -3.47 2.88 13.21
C PRO A 185 -3.60 3.23 14.69
N SER A 186 -2.62 2.82 15.47
CA SER A 186 -2.56 3.16 16.88
C SER A 186 -1.14 3.53 17.29
N ILE A 187 -1.02 4.48 18.20
CA ILE A 187 0.24 4.87 18.82
C ILE A 187 0.02 5.01 20.32
N ALA A 188 0.92 4.43 21.11
CA ALA A 188 0.91 4.60 22.55
C ALA A 188 1.59 5.92 22.92
N ASP A 189 1.05 6.60 23.91
CA ASP A 189 1.70 7.76 24.50
C ASP A 189 2.96 7.30 25.24
N LEU A 190 4.13 7.72 24.74
CA LEU A 190 5.43 7.38 25.30
C LEU A 190 5.67 8.04 26.68
N GLU A 191 4.98 9.13 26.97
CA GLU A 191 5.02 9.82 28.27
C GLU A 191 4.08 9.17 29.30
N SER A 192 3.30 8.17 28.90
CA SER A 192 2.37 7.46 29.78
C SER A 192 3.11 6.69 30.86
N CYS A 193 2.72 6.91 32.11
CA CYS A 193 3.25 6.17 33.27
C CYS A 193 3.07 4.64 33.14
N LEU A 194 2.11 4.17 32.38
CA LEU A 194 1.89 2.73 32.14
C LEU A 194 3.05 2.08 31.40
N LEU A 195 3.77 2.82 30.58
CA LEU A 195 4.94 2.32 29.85
C LEU A 195 6.14 2.07 30.76
N TYR A 196 6.26 2.88 31.84
CA TYR A 196 7.40 2.84 32.77
C TYR A 196 7.09 2.11 34.07
N THR A 197 5.82 1.93 34.43
CA THR A 197 5.41 1.39 35.73
C THR A 197 4.70 0.07 35.69
N SER A 198 4.32 -0.43 34.48
CA SER A 198 3.73 -1.76 34.39
C SER A 198 4.80 -2.83 34.65
N PRO A 199 4.70 -3.62 35.74
CA PRO A 199 5.62 -4.70 35.99
C PRO A 199 5.49 -5.72 34.86
N SER A 200 6.59 -5.97 34.14
CA SER A 200 6.62 -7.08 33.20
C SER A 200 6.36 -8.37 33.99
N PRO A 201 5.54 -9.31 33.51
CA PRO A 201 5.36 -10.62 34.14
C PRO A 201 6.67 -11.40 34.34
N ARG A 202 7.76 -10.93 33.71
CA ARG A 202 9.12 -11.53 33.86
C ARG A 202 9.92 -10.96 35.03
N ASP A 203 9.49 -9.83 35.59
CA ASP A 203 10.19 -9.21 36.73
C ASP A 203 9.72 -9.74 38.09
N SER A 204 8.85 -10.73 38.07
CA SER A 204 8.27 -11.36 39.27
C SER A 204 8.78 -12.79 39.55
N ILE A 205 10.00 -13.12 39.07
CA ILE A 205 10.67 -14.41 39.42
C ILE A 205 12.00 -14.12 40.07
#